data_c95e4d0715a73fce0bd3922906bf0c6a
#
_entry.id   c95e4d0715a73fce0bd3922906bf0c6a
#
_cell.length_a   1.000
_cell.length_b   1.000
_cell.length_c   1.000
_cell.angle_alpha   90.00
_cell.angle_beta   90.00
_cell.angle_gamma   90.00
#
_symmetry.space_group_name_H-M   'P 1'
#
loop_
_entity.id
_entity.type
_entity.pdbx_description
1 polymer ?
#
loop_
_entity_poly.entity_id
_entity_poly.type
_entity_poly.pdbx_seq_one_letter_code
_entity_poly.pdbx_strand_id
1 'polypeptide(L)'
;MMDNLQKYKPTDKMIDLISDNYSLLQVMSRFGLSLGFGDKTVKEVCEMNGVDCRTFLVVVNFMAEGFSRMDGETDELSIPALVDYLRQAHIYFLDFCLPAIRRKLLEAIDCSENDVSFLILKFFDEYMREVRKHMEYEEKTVFKYVDALLQNNAPKNYQI
;
A
#
# COMPACT_ATOMS: atom_id res chain seq x y z
N MET A 1 -3.62 -11.79 31.08
CA MET A 1 -4.16 -10.77 30.14
C MET A 1 -2.97 -10.03 29.58
N MET A 2 -2.47 -10.41 28.41
CA MET A 2 -1.50 -9.59 27.69
C MET A 2 -2.33 -8.55 26.95
N ASP A 3 -2.26 -7.28 27.39
CA ASP A 3 -2.78 -6.16 26.65
C ASP A 3 -2.14 -6.18 25.26
N ASN A 4 -2.96 -6.42 24.25
CA ASN A 4 -2.59 -6.30 22.84
C ASN A 4 -2.41 -4.80 22.58
N LEU A 5 -1.22 -4.28 22.88
CA LEU A 5 -0.87 -2.88 22.77
C LEU A 5 -0.62 -2.57 21.27
N GLN A 6 -1.69 -2.39 20.52
CA GLN A 6 -1.60 -1.69 19.23
C GLN A 6 -0.98 -0.33 19.47
N LYS A 7 0.03 0.02 18.66
CA LYS A 7 0.70 1.32 18.76
C LYS A 7 -0.28 2.47 18.56
N TYR A 8 -1.17 2.35 17.56
CA TYR A 8 -2.17 3.37 17.24
C TYR A 8 -3.59 2.82 17.40
N LYS A 9 -4.48 3.66 17.96
CA LYS A 9 -5.86 3.32 18.34
C LYS A 9 -6.87 4.23 17.63
N PRO A 10 -8.14 3.81 17.51
CA PRO A 10 -9.21 4.64 16.92
C PRO A 10 -9.39 6.01 17.57
N THR A 11 -9.08 6.11 18.86
CA THR A 11 -9.23 7.33 19.68
C THR A 11 -8.05 8.29 19.58
N ASP A 12 -6.93 7.86 18.99
CA ASP A 12 -5.76 8.71 18.85
C ASP A 12 -6.03 9.78 17.79
N LYS A 13 -5.41 10.96 17.94
CA LYS A 13 -5.54 12.01 16.95
C LYS A 13 -4.76 11.63 15.68
N MET A 14 -5.36 11.83 14.52
CA MET A 14 -4.70 11.55 13.24
C MET A 14 -3.39 12.34 13.07
N ILE A 15 -3.34 13.56 13.58
CA ILE A 15 -2.13 14.39 13.53
C ILE A 15 -0.97 13.78 14.31
N ASP A 16 -1.25 13.13 15.44
CA ASP A 16 -0.22 12.51 16.27
C ASP A 16 0.42 11.31 15.57
N LEU A 17 -0.41 10.48 14.91
CA LEU A 17 0.09 9.35 14.10
C LEU A 17 1.08 9.82 13.04
N ILE A 18 0.72 10.88 12.31
CA ILE A 18 1.54 11.41 11.21
C ILE A 18 2.80 12.08 11.74
N SER A 19 2.70 12.80 12.85
CA SER A 19 3.85 13.46 13.47
C SER A 19 4.86 12.44 14.00
N ASP A 20 4.38 11.31 14.50
CA ASP A 20 5.21 10.20 14.97
C ASP A 20 5.85 9.41 13.80
N ASN A 21 5.15 9.28 12.68
CA ASN A 21 5.65 8.59 11.51
C ASN A 21 5.13 9.18 10.19
N TYR A 22 5.92 10.03 9.56
CA TYR A 22 5.57 10.69 8.28
C TYR A 22 5.33 9.72 7.12
N SER A 23 5.84 8.49 7.16
CA SER A 23 5.58 7.49 6.11
C SER A 23 4.10 7.08 6.04
N LEU A 24 3.33 7.29 7.14
CA LEU A 24 1.90 7.03 7.18
C LEU A 24 1.09 7.97 6.29
N LEU A 25 1.63 9.10 5.84
CA LEU A 25 1.03 9.93 4.79
C LEU A 25 0.77 9.15 3.50
N GLN A 26 1.66 8.24 3.13
CA GLN A 26 1.46 7.38 1.97
C GLN A 26 0.32 6.39 2.19
N VAL A 27 0.22 5.83 3.40
CA VAL A 27 -0.88 4.92 3.77
C VAL A 27 -2.22 5.66 3.70
N MET A 28 -2.30 6.85 4.30
CA MET A 28 -3.49 7.71 4.23
C MET A 28 -3.90 7.98 2.78
N SER A 29 -2.96 8.41 1.94
CA SER A 29 -3.22 8.72 0.53
C SER A 29 -3.79 7.50 -0.21
N ARG A 30 -3.28 6.29 0.05
CA ARG A 30 -3.76 5.04 -0.57
C ARG A 30 -5.16 4.65 -0.11
N PHE A 31 -5.56 5.02 1.11
CA PHE A 31 -6.94 4.88 1.60
C PHE A 31 -7.83 6.04 1.16
N GLY A 32 -7.34 7.00 0.38
CA GLY A 32 -8.10 8.16 -0.06
C GLY A 32 -8.35 9.20 1.02
N LEU A 33 -7.62 9.14 2.14
CA LEU A 33 -7.74 10.11 3.22
C LEU A 33 -6.97 11.39 2.88
N SER A 34 -7.67 12.52 2.92
CA SER A 34 -7.10 13.84 2.62
C SER A 34 -6.57 14.52 3.88
N LEU A 35 -5.60 15.42 3.70
CA LEU A 35 -5.15 16.33 4.77
C LEU A 35 -6.25 17.35 5.11
N GLY A 36 -6.07 18.05 6.23
CA GLY A 36 -7.03 19.07 6.68
C GLY A 36 -8.03 18.57 7.73
N PHE A 37 -7.77 17.43 8.34
CA PHE A 37 -8.61 16.81 9.38
C PHE A 37 -8.54 17.50 10.74
N GLY A 38 -7.60 18.46 10.96
CA GLY A 38 -7.45 19.18 12.22
C GLY A 38 -7.14 18.25 13.40
N ASP A 39 -7.84 18.46 14.52
CA ASP A 39 -7.67 17.68 15.76
C ASP A 39 -8.52 16.41 15.83
N LYS A 40 -9.07 15.94 14.69
CA LYS A 40 -9.93 14.76 14.66
C LYS A 40 -9.18 13.46 14.97
N THR A 41 -9.90 12.55 15.60
CA THR A 41 -9.41 11.19 15.86
C THR A 41 -9.32 10.38 14.56
N VAL A 42 -8.54 9.30 14.59
CA VAL A 42 -8.42 8.34 13.47
C VAL A 42 -9.80 7.84 13.05
N LYS A 43 -10.64 7.47 14.03
CA LYS A 43 -12.00 7.00 13.77
C LYS A 43 -12.84 8.04 13.04
N GLU A 44 -12.86 9.29 13.51
CA GLU A 44 -13.62 10.37 12.88
C GLU A 44 -13.16 10.65 11.44
N VAL A 45 -11.84 10.63 11.20
CA VAL A 45 -11.29 10.85 9.86
C VAL A 45 -11.68 9.70 8.93
N CYS A 46 -11.61 8.47 9.37
CA CYS A 46 -12.04 7.30 8.58
C CYS A 46 -13.54 7.36 8.28
N GLU A 47 -14.38 7.62 9.27
CA GLU A 47 -15.84 7.72 9.10
C GLU A 47 -16.24 8.81 8.10
N MET A 48 -15.62 9.98 8.18
CA MET A 48 -15.87 11.11 7.26
C MET A 48 -15.54 10.77 5.80
N ASN A 49 -14.61 9.88 5.57
CA ASN A 49 -14.16 9.49 4.22
C ASN A 49 -14.70 8.12 3.79
N GLY A 50 -15.55 7.47 4.58
CA GLY A 50 -16.10 6.15 4.26
C GLY A 50 -15.07 5.02 4.26
N VAL A 51 -13.96 5.19 5.00
CA VAL A 51 -12.88 4.22 5.12
C VAL A 51 -13.12 3.32 6.32
N ASP A 52 -12.92 2.01 6.15
CA ASP A 52 -12.95 1.07 7.27
C ASP A 52 -11.80 1.34 8.24
N CYS A 53 -12.14 1.87 9.40
CA CYS A 53 -11.17 2.32 10.41
C CYS A 53 -10.31 1.18 10.95
N ARG A 54 -10.87 -0.03 11.07
CA ARG A 54 -10.14 -1.20 11.56
C ARG A 54 -9.09 -1.63 10.55
N THR A 55 -9.47 -1.77 9.28
CA THR A 55 -8.54 -2.12 8.19
C THR A 55 -7.44 -1.07 8.07
N PHE A 56 -7.78 0.22 8.14
CA PHE A 56 -6.80 1.30 8.13
C PHE A 56 -5.78 1.13 9.28
N LEU A 57 -6.25 0.93 10.51
CA LEU A 57 -5.38 0.79 11.68
C LEU A 57 -4.51 -0.46 11.64
N VAL A 58 -5.01 -1.58 11.11
CA VAL A 58 -4.19 -2.79 10.93
C VAL A 58 -3.04 -2.50 9.98
N VAL A 59 -3.28 -1.86 8.84
CA VAL A 59 -2.22 -1.50 7.88
C VAL A 59 -1.24 -0.49 8.52
N VAL A 60 -1.73 0.51 9.23
CA VAL A 60 -0.90 1.52 9.91
C VAL A 60 -0.01 0.89 10.97
N ASN A 61 -0.57 0.05 11.84
CA ASN A 61 0.19 -0.63 12.89
C ASN A 61 1.18 -1.62 12.32
N PHE A 62 0.81 -2.34 11.24
CA PHE A 62 1.73 -3.20 10.51
C PHE A 62 2.93 -2.43 9.94
N MET A 63 2.70 -1.29 9.33
CA MET A 63 3.76 -0.44 8.79
C MET A 63 4.66 0.16 9.89
N ALA A 64 4.11 0.38 11.09
CA ALA A 64 4.85 0.95 12.21
C ALA A 64 5.67 -0.09 12.99
N GLU A 65 5.16 -1.31 13.14
CA GLU A 65 5.71 -2.32 14.06
C GLU A 65 6.12 -3.65 13.38
N GLY A 66 5.71 -3.88 12.12
CA GLY A 66 5.96 -5.12 11.38
C GLY A 66 5.06 -6.30 11.81
N PHE A 67 5.33 -7.48 11.24
CA PHE A 67 4.50 -8.70 11.40
C PHE A 67 4.39 -9.26 12.80
N SER A 68 5.35 -8.99 13.67
CA SER A 68 5.50 -9.71 14.96
C SER A 68 4.39 -9.46 15.99
N ARG A 69 3.39 -8.60 15.68
CA ARG A 69 2.31 -8.22 16.60
C ARG A 69 0.89 -8.36 16.03
N MET A 70 0.73 -9.02 14.89
CA MET A 70 -0.58 -9.20 14.25
C MET A 70 -1.35 -10.44 14.72
N ASP A 71 -1.04 -11.02 15.86
CA ASP A 71 -1.70 -12.23 16.37
C ASP A 71 -3.21 -11.96 16.62
N GLY A 72 -4.05 -12.48 15.75
CA GLY A 72 -5.50 -12.63 15.94
C GLY A 72 -6.39 -11.49 15.42
N GLU A 73 -5.89 -10.46 14.75
CA GLU A 73 -6.71 -9.30 14.31
C GLU A 73 -7.18 -9.35 12.85
N THR A 74 -6.88 -10.41 12.12
CA THR A 74 -7.18 -10.51 10.68
C THR A 74 -8.62 -10.91 10.34
N ASP A 75 -9.36 -11.47 11.30
CA ASP A 75 -10.66 -12.11 11.05
C ASP A 75 -11.81 -11.14 10.67
N GLU A 76 -11.64 -9.85 10.87
CA GLU A 76 -12.67 -8.85 10.58
C GLU A 76 -12.19 -7.72 9.66
N LEU A 77 -11.16 -7.96 8.83
CA LEU A 77 -10.68 -6.96 7.90
C LEU A 77 -11.60 -6.82 6.69
N SER A 78 -11.78 -5.57 6.23
CA SER A 78 -12.45 -5.31 4.97
C SER A 78 -11.53 -5.70 3.80
N ILE A 79 -11.73 -6.89 3.25
CA ILE A 79 -10.96 -7.34 2.07
C ILE A 79 -11.11 -6.36 0.88
N PRO A 80 -12.30 -5.82 0.57
CA PRO A 80 -12.42 -4.79 -0.46
C PRO A 80 -11.53 -3.57 -0.20
N ALA A 81 -11.50 -3.07 1.04
CA ALA A 81 -10.64 -1.93 1.40
C ALA A 81 -9.14 -2.24 1.24
N LEU A 82 -8.72 -3.47 1.56
CA LEU A 82 -7.35 -3.92 1.32
C LEU A 82 -7.01 -4.01 -0.17
N VAL A 83 -7.90 -4.56 -0.98
CA VAL A 83 -7.71 -4.64 -2.44
C VAL A 83 -7.59 -3.23 -3.04
N ASP A 84 -8.44 -2.30 -2.63
CA ASP A 84 -8.38 -0.91 -3.10
C ASP A 84 -7.08 -0.22 -2.65
N TYR A 85 -6.65 -0.44 -1.41
CA TYR A 85 -5.35 0.03 -0.92
C TYR A 85 -4.18 -0.50 -1.78
N LEU A 86 -4.19 -1.78 -2.14
CA LEU A 86 -3.16 -2.39 -3.00
C LEU A 86 -3.19 -1.80 -4.42
N ARG A 87 -4.36 -1.60 -5.01
CA ARG A 87 -4.51 -0.93 -6.31
C ARG A 87 -3.89 0.48 -6.30
N GLN A 88 -4.17 1.26 -5.26
CA GLN A 88 -3.55 2.58 -5.11
C GLN A 88 -2.03 2.49 -4.90
N ALA A 89 -1.55 1.46 -4.22
CA ALA A 89 -0.12 1.19 -4.07
C ALA A 89 0.55 0.86 -5.42
N HIS A 90 -0.11 0.08 -6.29
CA HIS A 90 0.37 -0.23 -7.65
C HIS A 90 0.50 1.04 -8.50
N ILE A 91 -0.55 1.88 -8.53
CA ILE A 91 -0.55 3.16 -9.25
C ILE A 91 0.61 4.03 -8.78
N TYR A 92 0.73 4.22 -7.46
CA TYR A 92 1.82 5.03 -6.90
C TYR A 92 3.21 4.50 -7.28
N PHE A 93 3.41 3.17 -7.19
CA PHE A 93 4.69 2.57 -7.47
C PHE A 93 5.05 2.64 -8.96
N LEU A 94 4.11 2.29 -9.85
CA LEU A 94 4.32 2.24 -11.29
C LEU A 94 4.43 3.63 -11.93
N ASP A 95 3.61 4.59 -11.49
CA ASP A 95 3.48 5.88 -12.17
C ASP A 95 4.29 7.01 -11.51
N PHE A 96 4.73 6.83 -10.24
CA PHE A 96 5.52 7.83 -9.53
C PHE A 96 6.88 7.30 -9.06
N CYS A 97 6.93 6.18 -8.33
CA CYS A 97 8.18 5.71 -7.74
C CYS A 97 9.18 5.24 -8.80
N LEU A 98 8.80 4.31 -9.65
CA LEU A 98 9.70 3.76 -10.67
C LEU A 98 10.20 4.83 -11.66
N PRO A 99 9.36 5.72 -12.22
CA PRO A 99 9.82 6.81 -13.06
C PRO A 99 10.76 7.78 -12.33
N ALA A 100 10.49 8.08 -11.05
CA ALA A 100 11.36 8.95 -10.25
C ALA A 100 12.74 8.32 -10.00
N ILE A 101 12.79 7.02 -9.70
CA ILE A 101 14.03 6.27 -9.54
C ILE A 101 14.81 6.26 -10.86
N ARG A 102 14.14 5.97 -11.99
CA ARG A 102 14.76 6.00 -13.31
C ARG A 102 15.40 7.34 -13.64
N ARG A 103 14.68 8.43 -13.36
CA ARG A 103 15.23 9.79 -13.56
C ARG A 103 16.46 10.03 -12.72
N LYS A 104 16.44 9.69 -11.43
CA LYS A 104 17.60 9.82 -10.55
C LYS A 104 18.77 8.95 -11.01
N LEU A 105 18.48 7.76 -11.54
CA LEU A 105 19.49 6.88 -12.09
C LEU A 105 20.15 7.52 -13.31
N LEU A 106 19.39 8.12 -14.22
CA LEU A 106 19.90 8.87 -15.37
C LEU A 106 20.75 10.08 -14.97
N GLU A 107 20.38 10.78 -13.91
CA GLU A 107 21.13 11.92 -13.38
C GLU A 107 22.46 11.48 -12.72
N ALA A 108 22.49 10.27 -12.15
CA ALA A 108 23.65 9.75 -11.41
C ALA A 108 24.67 9.01 -12.29
N ILE A 109 24.26 8.54 -13.47
CA ILE A 109 25.07 7.69 -14.34
C ILE A 109 25.44 8.45 -15.61
N ASP A 110 26.74 8.62 -15.86
CA ASP A 110 27.23 9.10 -17.14
C ASP A 110 27.28 7.96 -18.16
N CYS A 111 26.32 7.96 -19.08
CA CYS A 111 26.22 6.95 -20.14
C CYS A 111 27.15 7.22 -21.33
N SER A 112 27.83 8.37 -21.36
CA SER A 112 28.70 8.74 -22.49
C SER A 112 30.07 8.05 -22.44
N GLU A 113 30.53 7.63 -21.26
CA GLU A 113 31.87 7.12 -21.04
C GLU A 113 31.95 5.61 -20.71
N ASN A 114 30.81 4.93 -20.47
CA ASN A 114 30.89 3.57 -19.93
C ASN A 114 29.73 2.67 -20.37
N ASP A 115 30.04 1.57 -21.05
CA ASP A 115 29.07 0.54 -21.45
C ASP A 115 28.30 -0.08 -20.27
N VAL A 116 28.92 -0.13 -19.08
CA VAL A 116 28.28 -0.62 -17.85
C VAL A 116 27.11 0.26 -17.43
N SER A 117 27.22 1.57 -17.57
CA SER A 117 26.16 2.53 -17.27
C SER A 117 24.92 2.29 -18.14
N PHE A 118 25.12 2.03 -19.42
CA PHE A 118 24.07 1.68 -20.34
C PHE A 118 23.38 0.36 -19.99
N LEU A 119 24.16 -0.66 -19.57
CA LEU A 119 23.62 -1.94 -19.14
C LEU A 119 22.77 -1.83 -17.88
N ILE A 120 23.17 -0.98 -16.92
CA ILE A 120 22.39 -0.72 -15.70
C ILE A 120 21.02 -0.11 -16.05
N LEU A 121 20.97 0.89 -16.93
CA LEU A 121 19.72 1.49 -17.37
C LEU A 121 18.83 0.48 -18.10
N LYS A 122 19.41 -0.31 -19.00
CA LYS A 122 18.67 -1.35 -19.72
C LYS A 122 18.09 -2.38 -18.74
N PHE A 123 18.87 -2.83 -17.79
CA PHE A 123 18.40 -3.75 -16.73
C PHE A 123 17.24 -3.14 -15.94
N PHE A 124 17.36 -1.86 -15.56
CA PHE A 124 16.30 -1.18 -14.82
C PHE A 124 15.01 -1.04 -15.65
N ASP A 125 15.12 -0.75 -16.96
CA ASP A 125 13.98 -0.66 -17.86
C ASP A 125 13.29 -2.04 -18.05
N GLU A 126 14.06 -3.13 -18.06
CA GLU A 126 13.55 -4.50 -18.07
C GLU A 126 12.85 -4.83 -16.74
N TYR A 127 13.46 -4.48 -15.61
CA TYR A 127 12.86 -4.65 -14.29
C TYR A 127 11.51 -3.91 -14.18
N MET A 128 11.45 -2.63 -14.59
CA MET A 128 10.19 -1.87 -14.60
C MET A 128 9.10 -2.56 -15.41
N ARG A 129 9.46 -3.15 -16.54
CA ARG A 129 8.53 -3.88 -17.42
C ARG A 129 7.98 -5.13 -16.76
N GLU A 130 8.84 -5.92 -16.13
CA GLU A 130 8.42 -7.14 -15.42
C GLU A 130 7.57 -6.83 -14.20
N VAL A 131 7.92 -5.81 -13.42
CA VAL A 131 7.09 -5.35 -12.28
C VAL A 131 5.71 -4.89 -12.76
N ARG A 132 5.63 -4.13 -13.85
CA ARG A 132 4.34 -3.72 -14.43
C ARG A 132 3.49 -4.93 -14.83
N LYS A 133 4.06 -5.90 -15.52
CA LYS A 133 3.35 -7.13 -15.89
C LYS A 133 2.83 -7.90 -14.67
N HIS A 134 3.65 -8.00 -13.63
CA HIS A 134 3.29 -8.67 -12.38
C HIS A 134 2.08 -7.98 -11.72
N MET A 135 2.13 -6.68 -11.52
CA MET A 135 1.04 -5.92 -10.91
C MET A 135 -0.24 -5.92 -11.78
N GLU A 136 -0.10 -5.82 -13.10
CA GLU A 136 -1.24 -5.97 -14.02
C GLU A 136 -1.87 -7.37 -13.97
N TYR A 137 -1.05 -8.41 -13.79
CA TYR A 137 -1.54 -9.77 -13.61
C TYR A 137 -2.34 -9.89 -12.30
N GLU A 138 -1.82 -9.34 -11.19
CA GLU A 138 -2.55 -9.32 -9.92
C GLU A 138 -3.91 -8.64 -10.06
N GLU A 139 -3.97 -7.47 -10.69
CA GLU A 139 -5.24 -6.74 -10.86
C GLU A 139 -6.24 -7.46 -11.78
N LYS A 140 -5.75 -8.03 -12.89
CA LYS A 140 -6.60 -8.71 -13.88
C LYS A 140 -7.05 -10.10 -13.44
N THR A 141 -6.29 -10.74 -12.57
CA THR A 141 -6.46 -12.15 -12.21
C THR A 141 -6.74 -12.32 -10.73
N VAL A 142 -5.79 -11.95 -9.87
CA VAL A 142 -5.88 -12.21 -8.42
C VAL A 142 -7.00 -11.40 -7.78
N PHE A 143 -7.04 -10.09 -8.00
CA PHE A 143 -8.06 -9.23 -7.38
C PHE A 143 -9.46 -9.55 -7.89
N LYS A 144 -9.61 -9.87 -9.19
CA LYS A 144 -10.90 -10.34 -9.72
C LYS A 144 -11.36 -11.66 -9.11
N TYR A 145 -10.41 -12.55 -8.83
CA TYR A 145 -10.75 -13.81 -8.16
C TYR A 145 -11.18 -13.57 -6.71
N VAL A 146 -10.49 -12.67 -5.99
CA VAL A 146 -10.89 -12.26 -4.65
C VAL A 146 -12.29 -11.64 -4.66
N ASP A 147 -12.57 -10.74 -5.60
CA ASP A 147 -13.91 -10.14 -5.77
C ASP A 147 -14.98 -11.22 -6.04
N ALA A 148 -14.68 -12.23 -6.86
CA ALA A 148 -15.59 -13.34 -7.13
C ALA A 148 -15.82 -14.24 -5.90
N LEU A 149 -14.80 -14.47 -5.10
CA LEU A 149 -14.91 -15.19 -3.81
C LEU A 149 -15.86 -14.47 -2.85
N LEU A 150 -15.69 -13.15 -2.71
CA LEU A 150 -16.55 -12.33 -1.85
C LEU A 150 -18.02 -12.34 -2.29
N GLN A 151 -18.28 -12.50 -3.59
CA GLN A 151 -19.63 -12.61 -4.15
C GLN A 151 -20.18 -14.05 -4.20
N ASN A 152 -19.47 -15.05 -3.65
CA ASN A 152 -19.77 -16.48 -3.75
C ASN A 152 -19.89 -17.01 -5.21
N ASN A 153 -19.22 -16.37 -6.15
CA ASN A 153 -19.23 -16.67 -7.58
C ASN A 153 -17.89 -17.21 -8.10
N ALA A 154 -16.98 -17.62 -7.22
CA ALA A 154 -15.65 -18.08 -7.63
C ALA A 154 -15.75 -19.39 -8.44
N PRO A 155 -15.05 -19.49 -9.59
CA PRO A 155 -14.98 -20.72 -10.36
C PRO A 155 -14.25 -21.81 -9.56
N LYS A 156 -14.79 -23.04 -9.56
CA LYS A 156 -14.27 -24.18 -8.77
C LYS A 156 -12.88 -24.67 -9.19
N ASN A 157 -12.38 -24.25 -10.35
CA ASN A 157 -11.10 -24.69 -10.93
C ASN A 157 -10.18 -23.51 -11.26
N TYR A 158 -9.98 -22.61 -10.32
CA TYR A 158 -9.05 -21.51 -10.53
C TYR A 158 -7.60 -21.95 -10.22
N GLN A 159 -6.73 -21.89 -11.24
CA GLN A 159 -5.27 -22.02 -11.05
C GLN A 159 -4.66 -20.62 -11.03
N ILE A 160 -4.04 -20.27 -9.90
CA ILE A 160 -3.26 -19.04 -9.71
C ILE A 160 -1.87 -19.22 -10.32
#